data_af591e0566fccbe7ad0aa8802b9bfa79
#
_entry.id   af591e0566fccbe7ad0aa8802b9bfa79
#
_cell.length_a   1.000
_cell.length_b   1.000
_cell.length_c   1.000
_cell.angle_alpha   90.00
_cell.angle_beta   90.00
_cell.angle_gamma   90.00
#
_symmetry.space_group_name_H-M   'P 1'
#
loop_
_entity.id
_entity.type
_entity.pdbx_description
1 polymer ?
#
loop_
_entity_poly.entity_id
_entity_poly.type
_entity_poly.pdbx_seq_one_letter_code
_entity_poly.pdbx_strand_id
1 'polypeptide(L)'
;MKFRKIGAVAALAMAAVVSLSACSVSQPTQFNARWRKAVTDASENVDLGGAKEIAEYNVSFEKGGNDAYSVNYSNGKYKTELSAENGNYVYETALSIDVSYTFGAETASFAGENGDTVYSKVIAKSTQNGLKPVSSVKKVAAHVPASPVSLTGSNGCYREYFYVITTDYSANSCTIEYFADKTFETAHPSYKAQTHTFEPDDKYSLIDNEELLLAVRAIDKTSTLYVYNTAAGKLQSVSVSKSNAVKTEFSFMIAGKEDAAAKHDVSYVPYSLAINDTAPGATQKVWVAETTKAENNEYRNVILKMETPLSFNLGTLVYELSSVDFLDD
;
A
#
# COMPACT_ATOMS: atom_id res chain seq x y z
N MET A 1 1.28 -29.44 -21.36
CA MET A 1 0.62 -28.15 -21.60
C MET A 1 1.27 -27.15 -20.64
N LYS A 2 2.06 -26.20 -21.15
CA LYS A 2 2.87 -25.30 -20.31
C LYS A 2 1.94 -24.23 -19.77
N PHE A 3 1.62 -24.27 -18.47
CA PHE A 3 0.94 -23.21 -17.76
C PHE A 3 1.85 -21.97 -17.70
N ARG A 4 1.66 -21.07 -18.65
CA ARG A 4 2.30 -19.77 -18.68
C ARG A 4 1.48 -18.79 -17.81
N LYS A 5 2.11 -18.37 -16.70
CA LYS A 5 1.95 -17.06 -16.09
C LYS A 5 0.52 -16.57 -15.75
N ILE A 6 -0.05 -17.13 -14.70
CA ILE A 6 -1.23 -16.57 -14.01
C ILE A 6 -0.80 -15.62 -12.86
N GLY A 7 0.45 -15.23 -12.80
CA GLY A 7 0.99 -14.40 -11.72
C GLY A 7 0.72 -12.89 -11.81
N ALA A 8 -0.01 -12.40 -12.80
CA ALA A 8 0.04 -10.97 -13.13
C ALA A 8 -1.19 -10.13 -12.78
N VAL A 9 -2.26 -10.70 -12.24
CA VAL A 9 -3.53 -9.96 -12.08
C VAL A 9 -3.95 -9.73 -10.63
N ALA A 10 -3.36 -10.44 -9.69
CA ALA A 10 -3.81 -10.41 -8.30
C ALA A 10 -3.25 -9.27 -7.44
N ALA A 11 -2.56 -8.30 -8.01
CA ALA A 11 -1.99 -7.18 -7.27
C ALA A 11 -2.81 -5.88 -7.44
N LEU A 12 -4.12 -5.98 -7.49
CA LEU A 12 -4.99 -4.85 -7.77
C LEU A 12 -5.13 -3.86 -6.62
N ALA A 13 -4.66 -4.19 -5.45
CA ALA A 13 -4.69 -3.24 -4.35
C ALA A 13 -3.44 -2.38 -4.23
N MET A 14 -2.28 -2.78 -4.78
CA MET A 14 -1.03 -1.96 -4.80
C MET A 14 0.09 -2.60 -5.62
N ALA A 15 -0.10 -2.97 -6.89
CA ALA A 15 1.05 -3.23 -7.73
C ALA A 15 0.67 -3.12 -9.21
N ALA A 16 0.96 -2.01 -9.80
CA ALA A 16 1.08 -1.93 -11.26
C ALA A 16 2.44 -2.53 -11.64
N VAL A 17 2.46 -3.47 -12.53
CA VAL A 17 3.66 -4.15 -13.04
C VAL A 17 3.90 -3.75 -14.49
N VAL A 18 5.07 -3.41 -14.87
CA VAL A 18 6.17 -4.00 -15.67
C VAL A 18 6.82 -3.04 -16.65
N SER A 19 8.01 -2.94 -16.75
CA SER A 19 9.27 -3.35 -17.33
C SER A 19 10.13 -2.27 -18.00
N LEU A 20 11.40 -2.39 -17.68
CA LEU A 20 12.68 -2.11 -18.36
C LEU A 20 13.07 -0.66 -18.67
N SER A 21 14.05 -0.17 -17.95
CA SER A 21 15.42 0.00 -18.45
C SER A 21 16.30 0.87 -17.55
N ALA A 22 17.55 0.43 -17.46
CA ALA A 22 18.82 1.13 -17.23
C ALA A 22 19.01 1.90 -15.91
N CYS A 23 19.73 1.23 -15.05
CA CYS A 23 20.87 1.63 -14.22
C CYS A 23 21.15 3.11 -14.03
N SER A 24 20.75 3.63 -12.89
CA SER A 24 21.64 4.44 -12.09
C SER A 24 21.79 3.75 -10.73
N VAL A 25 23.01 3.40 -10.34
CA VAL A 25 23.31 2.92 -9.00
C VAL A 25 23.01 4.08 -8.04
N SER A 26 21.83 4.06 -7.44
CA SER A 26 21.48 5.05 -6.43
C SER A 26 22.18 4.67 -5.13
N GLN A 27 22.73 5.66 -4.44
CA GLN A 27 23.20 5.51 -3.07
C GLN A 27 22.03 5.02 -2.19
N PRO A 28 22.29 4.21 -1.16
CA PRO A 28 21.26 3.81 -0.22
C PRO A 28 20.49 5.02 0.27
N THR A 29 19.17 4.94 0.27
CA THR A 29 18.33 6.00 0.82
C THR A 29 18.52 6.03 2.32
N GLN A 30 19.03 7.14 2.84
CA GLN A 30 19.06 7.37 4.27
C GLN A 30 17.72 7.96 4.69
N PHE A 31 16.99 7.24 5.52
CA PHE A 31 15.81 7.77 6.16
C PHE A 31 16.24 8.79 7.20
N ASN A 32 15.67 9.99 7.16
CA ASN A 32 15.89 10.93 8.22
C ASN A 32 15.06 10.56 9.47
N ALA A 33 15.34 11.18 10.59
CA ALA A 33 14.64 10.89 11.85
C ALA A 33 13.18 11.38 11.88
N ARG A 34 12.64 11.96 10.80
CA ARG A 34 11.28 12.55 10.78
C ARG A 34 10.19 11.52 11.03
N TRP A 35 10.34 10.31 10.49
CA TRP A 35 9.38 9.23 10.73
C TRP A 35 9.36 8.77 12.18
N ARG A 36 10.48 8.86 12.90
CA ARG A 36 10.52 8.63 14.36
C ARG A 36 9.65 9.64 15.09
N LYS A 37 9.65 10.88 14.62
CA LYS A 37 8.84 11.97 15.18
C LYS A 37 7.36 11.87 14.81
N ALA A 38 7.02 11.06 13.82
CA ALA A 38 5.62 10.81 13.48
C ALA A 38 4.89 10.03 14.59
N VAL A 39 5.60 9.14 15.30
CA VAL A 39 5.01 8.31 16.36
C VAL A 39 5.47 8.73 17.75
N THR A 40 6.70 9.20 17.89
CA THR A 40 7.27 9.56 19.19
C THR A 40 7.76 11.00 19.19
N ASP A 41 7.51 11.72 20.26
CA ASP A 41 8.09 13.04 20.44
C ASP A 41 9.61 12.92 20.57
N ALA A 42 10.29 13.55 19.71
CA ALA A 42 11.68 13.75 19.38
C ALA A 42 12.79 13.56 20.42
N SER A 43 12.72 12.64 21.34
CA SER A 43 13.89 12.29 22.15
C SER A 43 14.80 11.31 21.41
N GLU A 44 16.09 11.55 21.39
CA GLU A 44 17.11 10.72 20.72
C GLU A 44 17.19 9.29 21.27
N ASN A 45 16.60 9.03 22.44
CA ASN A 45 16.43 7.72 23.05
C ASN A 45 14.97 7.30 22.88
N VAL A 46 14.65 6.73 21.74
CA VAL A 46 13.32 6.26 21.43
C VAL A 46 13.02 5.02 22.27
N ASP A 47 12.46 5.23 23.41
CA ASP A 47 11.58 4.24 24.00
C ASP A 47 10.31 4.24 23.13
N LEU A 48 10.14 3.21 22.29
CA LEU A 48 9.00 3.06 21.42
C LEU A 48 7.74 2.61 22.19
N GLY A 49 7.75 2.77 23.54
CA GLY A 49 6.66 2.35 24.41
C GLY A 49 5.40 3.15 24.12
N GLY A 50 4.38 2.48 23.67
CA GLY A 50 2.98 2.87 23.76
C GLY A 50 2.41 3.82 22.70
N ALA A 51 3.19 4.67 22.07
CA ALA A 51 2.67 5.62 21.10
C ALA A 51 2.06 4.92 19.88
N LYS A 52 0.85 5.32 19.52
CA LYS A 52 0.07 4.73 18.43
C LYS A 52 -0.59 5.80 17.59
N GLU A 53 -0.61 5.60 16.29
CA GLU A 53 -1.34 6.41 15.33
C GLU A 53 -2.36 5.53 14.60
N ILE A 54 -3.62 5.96 14.57
CA ILE A 54 -4.67 5.33 13.80
C ILE A 54 -5.21 6.37 12.84
N ALA A 55 -5.15 6.07 11.52
CA ALA A 55 -5.73 6.95 10.50
C ALA A 55 -6.77 6.19 9.68
N GLU A 56 -7.92 6.80 9.45
CA GLU A 56 -9.00 6.26 8.65
C GLU A 56 -9.24 7.13 7.42
N TYR A 57 -9.51 6.48 6.29
CA TYR A 57 -9.70 7.13 5.01
C TYR A 57 -11.01 6.67 4.37
N ASN A 58 -11.71 7.62 3.75
CA ASN A 58 -12.73 7.29 2.78
C ASN A 58 -12.06 7.00 1.44
N VAL A 59 -12.50 5.93 0.77
CA VAL A 59 -11.96 5.55 -0.53
C VAL A 59 -13.03 5.72 -1.59
N SER A 60 -12.76 6.57 -2.56
CA SER A 60 -13.60 6.81 -3.73
C SER A 60 -12.93 6.32 -5.01
N PHE A 61 -13.69 6.23 -6.08
CA PHE A 61 -13.22 5.73 -7.36
C PHE A 61 -13.46 6.75 -8.46
N GLU A 62 -12.40 7.06 -9.19
CA GLU A 62 -12.45 7.86 -10.42
C GLU A 62 -12.29 6.91 -11.61
N LYS A 63 -13.32 6.82 -12.45
CA LYS A 63 -13.34 5.92 -13.61
C LYS A 63 -12.26 6.31 -14.63
N GLY A 64 -11.54 5.31 -15.14
CA GLY A 64 -10.56 5.44 -16.19
C GLY A 64 -11.16 5.35 -17.61
N GLY A 65 -10.29 5.33 -18.60
CA GLY A 65 -10.65 5.32 -20.02
C GLY A 65 -10.71 3.91 -20.64
N ASN A 66 -10.90 2.85 -19.87
CA ASN A 66 -11.04 1.51 -20.42
C ASN A 66 -12.49 1.28 -20.85
N ASP A 67 -12.72 1.15 -22.16
CA ASP A 67 -14.06 0.93 -22.74
C ASP A 67 -14.45 -0.56 -22.77
N ALA A 68 -13.50 -1.48 -22.62
CA ALA A 68 -13.77 -2.92 -22.67
C ALA A 68 -14.43 -3.43 -21.39
N TYR A 69 -14.16 -2.77 -20.25
CA TYR A 69 -14.71 -3.09 -18.94
C TYR A 69 -15.34 -1.86 -18.30
N SER A 70 -16.49 -2.04 -17.70
CA SER A 70 -16.98 -1.13 -16.69
C SER A 70 -16.70 -1.74 -15.31
N VAL A 71 -15.87 -1.07 -14.54
CA VAL A 71 -15.66 -1.37 -13.12
C VAL A 71 -16.15 -0.18 -12.31
N ASN A 72 -16.74 -0.44 -11.18
CA ASN A 72 -17.07 0.58 -10.21
C ASN A 72 -16.69 0.08 -8.81
N TYR A 73 -16.07 0.95 -8.04
CA TYR A 73 -15.77 0.74 -6.64
C TYR A 73 -16.54 1.76 -5.80
N SER A 74 -17.08 1.33 -4.67
CA SER A 74 -17.88 2.17 -3.77
C SER A 74 -17.74 1.73 -2.32
N ASN A 75 -18.21 2.57 -1.39
CA ASN A 75 -18.19 2.32 0.05
C ASN A 75 -16.81 1.93 0.60
N GLY A 76 -15.75 2.41 -0.06
CA GLY A 76 -14.40 2.06 0.31
C GLY A 76 -13.99 2.69 1.65
N LYS A 77 -13.36 1.89 2.50
CA LYS A 77 -12.75 2.30 3.76
C LYS A 77 -11.33 1.73 3.83
N TYR A 78 -10.41 2.58 4.21
CA TYR A 78 -9.03 2.20 4.43
C TYR A 78 -8.58 2.69 5.79
N LYS A 79 -7.96 1.83 6.55
CA LYS A 79 -7.41 2.13 7.87
C LYS A 79 -5.93 1.83 7.89
N THR A 80 -5.16 2.70 8.53
CA THR A 80 -3.77 2.43 8.89
C THR A 80 -3.58 2.52 10.39
N GLU A 81 -2.73 1.69 10.92
CA GLU A 81 -2.33 1.70 12.31
C GLU A 81 -0.83 1.56 12.39
N LEU A 82 -0.19 2.53 13.03
CA LEU A 82 1.24 2.53 13.31
C LEU A 82 1.44 2.48 14.81
N SER A 83 2.15 1.48 15.27
CA SER A 83 2.48 1.29 16.69
C SER A 83 3.91 0.80 16.85
N ALA A 84 4.33 0.63 18.09
CA ALA A 84 5.62 0.08 18.42
C ALA A 84 5.47 -1.10 19.38
N GLU A 85 6.11 -2.21 19.05
CA GLU A 85 6.10 -3.43 19.85
C GLU A 85 7.51 -4.02 19.95
N ASN A 86 7.99 -4.26 21.17
CA ASN A 86 9.28 -4.90 21.41
C ASN A 86 10.47 -4.21 20.68
N GLY A 87 10.45 -2.89 20.59
CA GLY A 87 11.49 -2.11 19.91
C GLY A 87 11.41 -2.10 18.39
N ASN A 88 10.35 -2.65 17.80
CA ASN A 88 10.06 -2.60 16.36
C ASN A 88 8.84 -1.71 16.11
N TYR A 89 8.75 -1.17 14.90
CA TYR A 89 7.54 -0.57 14.39
C TYR A 89 6.63 -1.64 13.81
N VAL A 90 5.35 -1.52 14.08
CA VAL A 90 4.31 -2.35 13.52
C VAL A 90 3.39 -1.44 12.71
N TYR A 91 3.30 -1.69 11.42
CA TYR A 91 2.43 -0.96 10.52
C TYR A 91 1.37 -1.90 9.96
N GLU A 92 0.12 -1.67 10.31
CA GLU A 92 -1.01 -2.45 9.85
C GLU A 92 -1.89 -1.60 8.93
N THR A 93 -2.42 -2.24 7.89
CA THR A 93 -3.38 -1.61 6.98
C THR A 93 -4.55 -2.52 6.71
N ALA A 94 -5.73 -1.95 6.54
CA ALA A 94 -6.93 -2.68 6.18
C ALA A 94 -7.76 -1.87 5.19
N LEU A 95 -8.04 -2.46 4.03
CA LEU A 95 -8.96 -1.95 3.01
C LEU A 95 -10.19 -2.85 2.96
N SER A 96 -11.36 -2.23 2.89
CA SER A 96 -12.61 -2.87 2.48
C SER A 96 -13.30 -2.00 1.45
N ILE A 97 -13.84 -2.61 0.38
CA ILE A 97 -14.45 -1.85 -0.73
C ILE A 97 -15.45 -2.73 -1.49
N ASP A 98 -16.60 -2.17 -1.81
CA ASP A 98 -17.55 -2.80 -2.70
C ASP A 98 -17.09 -2.67 -4.14
N VAL A 99 -17.29 -3.71 -4.93
CA VAL A 99 -16.89 -3.72 -6.35
C VAL A 99 -17.98 -4.27 -7.24
N SER A 100 -18.13 -3.70 -8.42
CA SER A 100 -18.98 -4.23 -9.48
C SER A 100 -18.29 -4.19 -10.83
N TYR A 101 -18.50 -5.24 -11.60
CA TYR A 101 -17.98 -5.42 -12.95
C TYR A 101 -19.11 -5.57 -13.93
N THR A 102 -19.02 -4.90 -15.06
CA THR A 102 -19.92 -5.08 -16.21
C THR A 102 -19.11 -5.34 -17.47
N PHE A 103 -19.44 -6.40 -18.16
CA PHE A 103 -18.86 -6.73 -19.45
C PHE A 103 -19.98 -7.17 -20.40
N GLY A 104 -20.26 -6.36 -21.40
CA GLY A 104 -21.41 -6.58 -22.27
C GLY A 104 -22.74 -6.55 -21.50
N ALA A 105 -23.48 -7.64 -21.52
CA ALA A 105 -24.74 -7.81 -20.79
C ALA A 105 -24.55 -8.44 -19.39
N GLU A 106 -23.36 -8.87 -19.05
CA GLU A 106 -23.06 -9.53 -17.77
C GLU A 106 -22.65 -8.49 -16.72
N THR A 107 -23.21 -8.59 -15.54
CA THR A 107 -22.85 -7.76 -14.38
C THR A 107 -22.70 -8.64 -13.15
N ALA A 108 -21.63 -8.42 -12.39
CA ALA A 108 -21.40 -9.01 -11.10
C ALA A 108 -21.11 -7.92 -10.08
N SER A 109 -21.67 -8.04 -8.87
CA SER A 109 -21.50 -7.07 -7.78
C SER A 109 -21.23 -7.76 -6.47
N PHE A 110 -20.27 -7.24 -5.72
CA PHE A 110 -19.82 -7.76 -4.44
C PHE A 110 -19.79 -6.59 -3.45
N ALA A 111 -20.60 -6.69 -2.40
CA ALA A 111 -20.79 -5.61 -1.45
C ALA A 111 -20.85 -6.11 0.00
N GLY A 112 -20.56 -5.23 0.93
CA GLY A 112 -20.54 -5.51 2.36
C GLY A 112 -19.57 -6.65 2.70
N GLU A 113 -20.06 -7.70 3.33
CA GLU A 113 -19.22 -8.85 3.68
C GLU A 113 -18.63 -9.58 2.46
N ASN A 114 -19.23 -9.43 1.29
CA ASN A 114 -18.73 -10.03 0.04
C ASN A 114 -17.85 -9.07 -0.78
N GLY A 115 -17.66 -7.86 -0.33
CA GLY A 115 -16.73 -6.90 -0.94
C GLY A 115 -15.27 -7.35 -0.89
N ASP A 116 -14.43 -6.64 -1.61
CA ASP A 116 -12.99 -6.87 -1.62
C ASP A 116 -12.36 -6.40 -0.30
N THR A 117 -11.43 -7.18 0.20
CA THR A 117 -10.66 -6.84 1.40
C THR A 117 -9.17 -7.09 1.20
N VAL A 118 -8.37 -6.17 1.71
CA VAL A 118 -6.92 -6.33 1.81
C VAL A 118 -6.50 -5.96 3.23
N TYR A 119 -5.78 -6.85 3.86
CA TYR A 119 -5.15 -6.60 5.15
C TYR A 119 -3.66 -6.81 5.01
N SER A 120 -2.85 -5.93 5.60
CA SER A 120 -1.41 -6.17 5.73
C SER A 120 -0.90 -5.78 7.10
N LYS A 121 0.16 -6.46 7.51
CA LYS A 121 0.94 -6.15 8.72
C LYS A 121 2.40 -6.27 8.38
N VAL A 122 3.16 -5.21 8.64
CA VAL A 122 4.62 -5.19 8.50
C VAL A 122 5.25 -4.92 9.85
N ILE A 123 6.28 -5.67 10.16
CA ILE A 123 7.16 -5.42 11.31
C ILE A 123 8.48 -4.89 10.75
N ALA A 124 8.86 -3.68 11.15
CA ALA A 124 10.09 -3.04 10.72
C ALA A 124 10.93 -2.61 11.92
N LYS A 125 12.24 -2.79 11.81
CA LYS A 125 13.20 -2.39 12.82
C LYS A 125 13.82 -1.04 12.48
N SER A 126 13.89 -0.16 13.48
CA SER A 126 14.67 1.06 13.36
C SER A 126 16.17 0.76 13.36
N THR A 127 16.89 1.32 12.42
CA THR A 127 18.34 1.26 12.34
C THR A 127 18.93 2.66 12.17
N GLN A 128 20.23 2.81 12.31
CA GLN A 128 20.89 4.09 12.02
C GLN A 128 20.70 4.53 10.55
N ASN A 129 20.48 3.57 9.64
CA ASN A 129 20.32 3.81 8.22
C ASN A 129 18.85 3.81 7.76
N GLY A 130 17.89 3.80 8.71
CA GLY A 130 16.47 3.85 8.41
C GLY A 130 15.68 2.65 8.89
N LEU A 131 14.53 2.41 8.27
CA LEU A 131 13.69 1.24 8.53
C LEU A 131 14.26 0.02 7.79
N LYS A 132 14.24 -1.11 8.46
CA LYS A 132 14.58 -2.40 7.87
C LYS A 132 13.45 -3.37 8.15
N PRO A 133 12.79 -3.93 7.12
CA PRO A 133 11.72 -4.89 7.34
C PRO A 133 12.24 -6.15 8.01
N VAL A 134 11.44 -6.71 8.90
CA VAL A 134 11.69 -7.96 9.62
C VAL A 134 10.80 -9.06 9.06
N SER A 135 9.50 -8.77 8.97
CA SER A 135 8.52 -9.68 8.39
C SER A 135 7.29 -8.92 7.92
N SER A 136 6.55 -9.53 7.00
CA SER A 136 5.23 -9.03 6.63
C SER A 136 4.24 -10.16 6.37
N VAL A 137 2.97 -9.84 6.55
CA VAL A 137 1.83 -10.69 6.15
C VAL A 137 0.85 -9.82 5.39
N LYS A 138 0.38 -10.31 4.24
CA LYS A 138 -0.69 -9.69 3.46
C LYS A 138 -1.77 -10.73 3.18
N LYS A 139 -3.02 -10.40 3.49
CA LYS A 139 -4.20 -11.21 3.17
C LYS A 139 -5.04 -10.47 2.15
N VAL A 140 -5.41 -11.16 1.09
CA VAL A 140 -6.21 -10.58 0.00
C VAL A 140 -7.39 -11.47 -0.30
N ALA A 141 -8.59 -10.90 -0.24
CA ALA A 141 -9.81 -11.44 -0.79
C ALA A 141 -10.32 -10.44 -1.82
N ALA A 142 -10.19 -10.75 -3.10
CA ALA A 142 -10.46 -9.79 -4.17
C ALA A 142 -11.09 -10.44 -5.39
N HIS A 143 -11.97 -9.67 -6.02
CA HIS A 143 -12.51 -9.93 -7.34
C HIS A 143 -11.76 -9.08 -8.36
N VAL A 144 -11.38 -9.69 -9.46
CA VAL A 144 -10.65 -8.99 -10.51
C VAL A 144 -11.30 -9.23 -11.88
N PRO A 145 -11.22 -8.26 -12.82
CA PRO A 145 -11.76 -8.47 -14.16
C PRO A 145 -11.12 -9.68 -14.83
N ALA A 146 -11.91 -10.53 -15.42
CA ALA A 146 -11.40 -11.61 -16.24
C ALA A 146 -10.80 -11.04 -17.54
N SER A 147 -9.71 -11.64 -18.04
CA SER A 147 -9.18 -11.24 -19.34
C SER A 147 -10.22 -11.48 -20.45
N PRO A 148 -10.36 -10.59 -21.45
CA PRO A 148 -11.26 -10.78 -22.60
C PRO A 148 -11.08 -12.13 -23.28
N VAL A 149 -9.84 -12.65 -23.33
CA VAL A 149 -9.52 -13.97 -23.92
C VAL A 149 -10.04 -15.14 -23.07
N SER A 150 -10.27 -14.93 -21.78
CA SER A 150 -10.79 -15.96 -20.88
C SER A 150 -12.31 -15.95 -20.74
N LEU A 151 -13.00 -14.98 -21.31
CA LEU A 151 -14.47 -14.85 -21.32
C LEU A 151 -15.17 -15.80 -22.28
N THR A 152 -14.43 -16.50 -23.16
CA THR A 152 -15.00 -17.55 -24.01
C THR A 152 -15.34 -18.84 -23.29
N GLY A 153 -15.12 -18.90 -21.97
CA GLY A 153 -15.48 -20.01 -21.08
C GLY A 153 -16.46 -19.54 -20.02
N SER A 154 -17.21 -20.45 -19.48
CA SER A 154 -18.34 -20.35 -18.54
C SER A 154 -18.15 -19.63 -17.20
N ASN A 155 -17.17 -18.74 -17.04
CA ASN A 155 -16.72 -18.24 -15.75
C ASN A 155 -17.00 -16.74 -15.49
N GLY A 156 -17.89 -16.11 -16.22
CA GLY A 156 -18.29 -14.72 -15.97
C GLY A 156 -17.21 -13.67 -16.24
N CYS A 157 -17.51 -12.42 -15.91
CA CYS A 157 -16.67 -11.26 -16.18
C CYS A 157 -15.57 -11.00 -15.11
N TYR A 158 -15.45 -11.84 -14.14
CA TYR A 158 -14.50 -11.69 -13.02
C TYR A 158 -13.81 -13.00 -12.63
N ARG A 159 -12.81 -12.90 -11.76
CA ARG A 159 -12.14 -13.99 -11.04
C ARG A 159 -12.03 -13.63 -9.58
N GLU A 160 -12.15 -14.62 -8.73
CA GLU A 160 -11.93 -14.51 -7.29
C GLU A 160 -10.52 -14.98 -6.93
N TYR A 161 -9.90 -14.25 -6.04
CA TYR A 161 -8.60 -14.60 -5.49
C TYR A 161 -8.58 -14.42 -3.98
N PHE A 162 -8.25 -15.50 -3.30
CA PHE A 162 -8.04 -15.55 -1.86
C PHE A 162 -6.64 -16.05 -1.60
N TYR A 163 -5.77 -15.18 -1.13
CA TYR A 163 -4.39 -15.57 -0.89
C TYR A 163 -3.77 -14.83 0.29
N VAL A 164 -2.76 -15.48 0.89
CA VAL A 164 -1.90 -14.90 1.93
C VAL A 164 -0.48 -14.88 1.42
N ILE A 165 0.19 -13.74 1.55
CA ILE A 165 1.61 -13.58 1.31
C ILE A 165 2.27 -13.40 2.66
N THR A 166 3.28 -14.22 2.96
CA THR A 166 4.11 -14.09 4.15
C THR A 166 5.57 -13.89 3.72
N THR A 167 6.20 -12.82 4.19
CA THR A 167 7.61 -12.53 3.90
C THR A 167 8.42 -12.57 5.20
N ASP A 168 9.49 -13.33 5.21
CA ASP A 168 10.49 -13.38 6.26
C ASP A 168 11.82 -12.83 5.72
N TYR A 169 12.17 -11.63 6.18
CA TYR A 169 13.39 -10.95 5.74
C TYR A 169 14.66 -11.50 6.39
N SER A 170 14.54 -12.26 7.49
CA SER A 170 15.68 -12.95 8.08
C SER A 170 16.07 -14.19 7.29
N ALA A 171 15.09 -14.86 6.71
CA ALA A 171 15.26 -16.01 5.84
C ALA A 171 15.36 -15.62 4.35
N ASN A 172 15.15 -14.34 4.01
CA ASN A 172 15.06 -13.84 2.64
C ASN A 172 14.07 -14.66 1.79
N SER A 173 12.92 -14.97 2.36
CA SER A 173 11.92 -15.81 1.73
C SER A 173 10.54 -15.18 1.74
N CYS A 174 9.78 -15.48 0.70
CA CYS A 174 8.40 -15.07 0.55
C CYS A 174 7.55 -16.26 0.13
N THR A 175 6.46 -16.52 0.85
CA THR A 175 5.52 -17.61 0.55
C THR A 175 4.17 -17.02 0.17
N ILE A 176 3.57 -17.53 -0.90
CA ILE A 176 2.21 -17.22 -1.34
C ILE A 176 1.38 -18.49 -1.18
N GLU A 177 0.33 -18.42 -0.37
CA GLU A 177 -0.64 -19.49 -0.17
C GLU A 177 -1.98 -19.07 -0.74
N TYR A 178 -2.65 -19.98 -1.46
CA TYR A 178 -3.95 -19.73 -2.05
C TYR A 178 -5.03 -20.53 -1.31
N PHE A 179 -6.19 -19.91 -1.14
CA PHE A 179 -7.30 -20.44 -0.38
C PHE A 179 -8.56 -20.59 -1.23
N ALA A 180 -9.47 -21.43 -0.78
CA ALA A 180 -10.73 -21.69 -1.47
C ALA A 180 -11.71 -20.52 -1.32
N ASP A 181 -11.63 -19.81 -0.20
CA ASP A 181 -12.51 -18.69 0.13
C ASP A 181 -11.84 -17.69 1.10
N LYS A 182 -12.56 -16.65 1.45
CA LYS A 182 -12.10 -15.54 2.28
C LYS A 182 -11.91 -15.87 3.77
N THR A 183 -12.24 -17.07 4.23
CA THR A 183 -11.94 -17.50 5.60
C THR A 183 -10.46 -17.82 5.79
N PHE A 184 -9.75 -18.08 4.68
CA PHE A 184 -8.33 -18.47 4.66
C PHE A 184 -8.05 -19.73 5.50
N GLU A 185 -9.02 -20.65 5.59
CA GLU A 185 -8.89 -21.91 6.35
C GLU A 185 -8.59 -23.10 5.44
N THR A 186 -9.19 -23.13 4.26
CA THR A 186 -9.09 -24.24 3.32
C THR A 186 -8.20 -23.87 2.15
N ALA A 187 -7.11 -24.63 1.93
CA ALA A 187 -6.24 -24.42 0.79
C ALA A 187 -6.97 -24.57 -0.55
N HIS A 188 -6.60 -23.75 -1.53
CA HIS A 188 -7.22 -23.82 -2.85
C HIS A 188 -6.93 -25.16 -3.54
N PRO A 189 -7.95 -25.84 -4.11
CA PRO A 189 -7.77 -27.19 -4.65
C PRO A 189 -6.82 -27.24 -5.85
N SER A 190 -6.74 -26.17 -6.64
CA SER A 190 -5.96 -26.13 -7.89
C SER A 190 -4.71 -25.29 -7.82
N TYR A 191 -4.64 -24.26 -6.96
CA TYR A 191 -3.47 -23.41 -6.81
C TYR A 191 -2.62 -23.92 -5.65
N LYS A 192 -1.33 -24.14 -5.92
CA LYS A 192 -0.39 -24.60 -4.91
C LYS A 192 0.37 -23.43 -4.31
N ALA A 193 0.72 -23.56 -3.04
CA ALA A 193 1.63 -22.63 -2.39
C ALA A 193 2.93 -22.50 -3.17
N GLN A 194 3.47 -21.29 -3.21
CA GLN A 194 4.73 -20.96 -3.90
C GLN A 194 5.64 -20.26 -2.90
N THR A 195 6.88 -20.73 -2.83
CA THR A 195 7.93 -20.09 -2.01
C THR A 195 9.01 -19.59 -2.92
N HIS A 196 9.39 -18.35 -2.75
CA HIS A 196 10.47 -17.68 -3.46
C HIS A 196 11.53 -17.24 -2.46
N THR A 197 12.77 -17.30 -2.85
CA THR A 197 13.89 -16.69 -2.13
C THR A 197 14.40 -15.49 -2.90
N PHE A 198 14.92 -14.50 -2.19
CA PHE A 198 15.52 -13.31 -2.79
C PHE A 198 16.87 -13.03 -2.14
N GLU A 199 17.77 -12.43 -2.91
CA GLU A 199 19.07 -12.00 -2.41
C GLU A 199 19.02 -10.49 -2.19
N PRO A 200 19.03 -10.03 -0.92
CA PRO A 200 19.15 -8.61 -0.65
C PRO A 200 20.55 -8.13 -1.04
N ASP A 201 20.62 -6.98 -1.68
CA ASP A 201 21.88 -6.29 -1.95
C ASP A 201 22.01 -5.13 -0.97
N ASP A 202 23.04 -5.11 -0.13
CA ASP A 202 23.31 -4.06 0.85
C ASP A 202 23.50 -2.66 0.23
N LYS A 203 23.66 -2.59 -1.09
CA LYS A 203 23.69 -1.31 -1.82
C LYS A 203 22.33 -0.64 -1.90
N TYR A 204 21.25 -1.35 -1.63
CA TYR A 204 19.89 -0.87 -1.80
C TYR A 204 19.16 -0.76 -0.47
N SER A 205 18.37 0.29 -0.32
CA SER A 205 17.42 0.40 0.78
C SER A 205 16.21 -0.50 0.49
N LEU A 206 16.33 -1.78 0.85
CA LEU A 206 15.23 -2.72 0.73
C LEU A 206 14.20 -2.44 1.82
N ILE A 207 12.96 -2.28 1.40
CA ILE A 207 11.79 -2.17 2.26
C ILE A 207 10.74 -3.20 1.83
N ASP A 208 9.77 -3.47 2.69
CA ASP A 208 8.59 -4.25 2.30
C ASP A 208 7.66 -3.39 1.43
N ASN A 209 6.96 -4.02 0.48
CA ASN A 209 6.00 -3.31 -0.36
C ASN A 209 4.88 -2.66 0.46
N GLU A 210 4.44 -3.32 1.53
CA GLU A 210 3.40 -2.83 2.41
C GLU A 210 3.91 -1.73 3.37
N GLU A 211 5.23 -1.61 3.53
CA GLU A 211 5.91 -0.56 4.30
C GLU A 211 6.10 0.75 3.50
N LEU A 212 5.88 0.72 2.19
CA LEU A 212 6.20 1.82 1.27
C LEU A 212 5.58 3.16 1.71
N LEU A 213 4.34 3.15 2.15
CA LEU A 213 3.64 4.36 2.62
C LEU A 213 4.25 4.92 3.91
N LEU A 214 4.66 4.05 4.83
CA LEU A 214 5.39 4.47 6.02
C LEU A 214 6.75 5.06 5.65
N ALA A 215 7.49 4.41 4.75
CA ALA A 215 8.80 4.87 4.30
C ALA A 215 8.75 6.25 3.64
N VAL A 216 7.72 6.52 2.81
CA VAL A 216 7.55 7.83 2.15
C VAL A 216 7.45 8.99 3.15
N ARG A 217 6.86 8.78 4.32
CA ARG A 217 6.75 9.79 5.38
C ARG A 217 8.10 10.21 5.96
N ALA A 218 9.14 9.40 5.75
CA ALA A 218 10.50 9.62 6.25
C ALA A 218 11.44 10.23 5.21
N ILE A 219 11.02 10.33 3.97
CA ILE A 219 11.86 10.79 2.87
C ILE A 219 11.84 12.31 2.78
N ASP A 220 12.99 12.94 2.83
CA ASP A 220 13.14 14.40 2.73
C ASP A 220 13.61 14.90 1.36
N LYS A 221 14.01 14.01 0.47
CA LYS A 221 14.46 14.32 -0.91
C LYS A 221 14.03 13.21 -1.87
N THR A 222 14.06 13.49 -3.15
CA THR A 222 13.88 12.48 -4.20
C THR A 222 14.85 11.32 -3.98
N SER A 223 14.31 10.10 -4.00
CA SER A 223 15.03 8.89 -3.59
C SER A 223 14.58 7.70 -4.42
N THR A 224 15.36 6.62 -4.40
CA THR A 224 14.96 5.34 -4.94
C THR A 224 14.94 4.31 -3.82
N LEU A 225 13.83 3.61 -3.68
CA LEU A 225 13.62 2.49 -2.77
C LEU A 225 13.58 1.19 -3.57
N TYR A 226 13.81 0.08 -2.91
CA TYR A 226 13.69 -1.25 -3.50
C TYR A 226 12.67 -2.06 -2.71
N VAL A 227 11.77 -2.71 -3.42
CA VAL A 227 10.76 -3.61 -2.85
C VAL A 227 10.87 -4.98 -3.49
N TYR A 228 10.56 -6.03 -2.74
CA TYR A 228 10.43 -7.35 -3.32
C TYR A 228 9.04 -7.50 -3.94
N ASN A 229 9.00 -7.67 -5.27
CA ASN A 229 7.76 -7.97 -5.97
C ASN A 229 7.52 -9.47 -5.97
N THR A 230 6.60 -9.91 -5.13
CA THR A 230 6.23 -11.33 -4.98
C THR A 230 5.67 -11.93 -6.27
N ALA A 231 4.88 -11.18 -7.03
CA ALA A 231 4.30 -11.65 -8.29
C ALA A 231 5.36 -11.85 -9.38
N ALA A 232 6.43 -11.04 -9.39
CA ALA A 232 7.52 -11.14 -10.34
C ALA A 232 8.68 -12.00 -9.83
N GLY A 233 8.71 -12.36 -8.54
CA GLY A 233 9.78 -13.08 -7.90
C GLY A 233 11.12 -12.34 -7.93
N LYS A 234 11.11 -11.01 -7.90
CA LYS A 234 12.32 -10.18 -8.02
C LYS A 234 12.23 -8.86 -7.25
N LEU A 235 13.40 -8.28 -6.99
CA LEU A 235 13.48 -6.90 -6.50
C LEU A 235 13.07 -5.93 -7.61
N GLN A 236 12.29 -4.91 -7.22
CA GLN A 236 11.91 -3.78 -8.07
C GLN A 236 12.31 -2.47 -7.41
N SER A 237 12.72 -1.51 -8.24
CA SER A 237 12.97 -0.17 -7.76
C SER A 237 11.70 0.69 -7.83
N VAL A 238 11.53 1.54 -6.82
CA VAL A 238 10.48 2.55 -6.73
C VAL A 238 11.13 3.91 -6.67
N SER A 239 10.94 4.71 -7.70
CA SER A 239 11.37 6.11 -7.70
C SER A 239 10.39 6.95 -6.92
N VAL A 240 10.87 7.60 -5.88
CA VAL A 240 10.08 8.52 -5.05
C VAL A 240 10.50 9.94 -5.38
N SER A 241 9.65 10.70 -6.02
CA SER A 241 9.85 12.11 -6.33
C SER A 241 9.12 12.97 -5.31
N LYS A 242 9.82 13.95 -4.74
CA LYS A 242 9.28 14.91 -3.79
C LYS A 242 9.05 16.25 -4.50
N SER A 243 7.85 16.83 -4.32
CA SER A 243 7.53 18.18 -4.76
C SER A 243 7.74 19.21 -3.65
N ASN A 244 7.61 20.50 -3.99
CA ASN A 244 7.61 21.57 -2.99
C ASN A 244 6.36 21.46 -2.10
N ALA A 245 6.49 21.89 -0.85
CA ALA A 245 5.37 21.98 0.06
C ALA A 245 4.29 22.95 -0.46
N VAL A 246 3.06 22.58 -0.25
CA VAL A 246 1.85 23.36 -0.60
C VAL A 246 0.97 23.44 0.64
N LYS A 247 0.27 24.55 0.81
CA LYS A 247 -0.73 24.71 1.86
C LYS A 247 -2.13 24.70 1.27
N THR A 248 -3.02 23.87 1.83
CA THR A 248 -4.44 23.85 1.44
C THR A 248 -5.32 23.38 2.60
N GLU A 249 -6.61 23.54 2.44
CA GLU A 249 -7.62 23.06 3.39
C GLU A 249 -7.92 21.58 3.13
N PHE A 250 -7.89 20.78 4.21
CA PHE A 250 -8.39 19.42 4.26
C PHE A 250 -9.51 19.32 5.31
N SER A 251 -10.42 18.36 5.13
CA SER A 251 -11.51 18.14 6.09
C SER A 251 -11.39 16.74 6.69
N PHE A 252 -11.02 16.66 7.96
CA PHE A 252 -10.91 15.40 8.72
C PHE A 252 -11.12 15.67 10.21
N MET A 253 -11.25 14.63 11.01
CA MET A 253 -11.39 14.70 12.45
C MET A 253 -10.08 14.32 13.14
N ILE A 254 -9.66 15.08 14.15
CA ILE A 254 -8.61 14.67 15.08
C ILE A 254 -9.30 14.15 16.34
N ALA A 255 -9.25 12.84 16.57
CA ALA A 255 -9.89 12.21 17.71
C ALA A 255 -9.36 12.78 19.03
N GLY A 256 -10.23 12.91 20.01
CA GLY A 256 -9.91 13.53 21.29
C GLY A 256 -9.81 15.06 21.29
N LYS A 257 -9.79 15.72 20.12
CA LYS A 257 -9.83 17.18 19.99
C LYS A 257 -11.14 17.67 19.39
N GLU A 258 -11.78 16.86 18.57
CA GLU A 258 -12.95 17.21 17.78
C GLU A 258 -14.00 16.11 17.84
N ASP A 259 -15.28 16.48 17.80
CA ASP A 259 -16.40 15.53 17.78
C ASP A 259 -16.87 15.19 16.36
N ALA A 260 -16.39 15.92 15.35
CA ALA A 260 -16.71 15.72 13.93
C ALA A 260 -15.58 16.23 13.03
N ALA A 261 -15.66 15.92 11.73
CA ALA A 261 -14.71 16.43 10.77
C ALA A 261 -14.72 17.97 10.73
N ALA A 262 -13.55 18.55 10.88
CA ALA A 262 -13.31 19.99 10.80
C ALA A 262 -12.38 20.33 9.63
N LYS A 263 -12.33 21.60 9.27
CA LYS A 263 -11.44 22.11 8.22
C LYS A 263 -10.12 22.52 8.82
N HIS A 264 -9.05 21.97 8.26
CA HIS A 264 -7.67 22.21 8.68
C HIS A 264 -6.86 22.80 7.54
N ASP A 265 -6.22 23.92 7.79
CA ASP A 265 -5.21 24.49 6.89
C ASP A 265 -3.88 23.76 7.07
N VAL A 266 -3.58 22.78 6.23
CA VAL A 266 -2.39 21.94 6.38
C VAL A 266 -1.35 22.25 5.31
N SER A 267 -0.11 22.46 5.73
CA SER A 267 1.04 22.40 4.84
C SER A 267 1.39 20.94 4.57
N TYR A 268 1.52 20.55 3.32
CA TYR A 268 1.80 19.18 2.93
C TYR A 268 2.81 19.09 1.80
N VAL A 269 3.45 17.95 1.69
CA VAL A 269 4.40 17.64 0.61
C VAL A 269 3.78 16.57 -0.28
N PRO A 270 3.60 16.85 -1.59
CA PRO A 270 3.24 15.84 -2.56
C PRO A 270 4.43 14.95 -2.91
N TYR A 271 4.22 13.65 -2.88
CA TYR A 271 5.13 12.63 -3.38
C TYR A 271 4.52 11.89 -4.55
N SER A 272 5.37 11.50 -5.50
CA SER A 272 5.02 10.62 -6.61
C SER A 272 5.88 9.37 -6.55
N LEU A 273 5.23 8.20 -6.53
CA LEU A 273 5.89 6.91 -6.47
C LEU A 273 5.71 6.21 -7.81
N ALA A 274 6.78 6.08 -8.56
CA ALA A 274 6.81 5.35 -9.82
C ALA A 274 7.55 4.04 -9.60
N ILE A 275 6.85 2.91 -9.72
CA ILE A 275 7.50 1.62 -9.79
C ILE A 275 8.18 1.58 -11.16
N ASN A 276 9.50 1.52 -11.16
CA ASN A 276 10.27 1.41 -12.38
C ASN A 276 9.90 0.08 -13.03
N ASP A 277 9.54 0.16 -14.30
CA ASP A 277 8.98 -0.92 -15.09
C ASP A 277 7.44 -0.94 -15.22
N THR A 278 6.74 0.13 -14.82
CA THR A 278 5.30 0.25 -15.08
C THR A 278 5.01 1.17 -16.27
N ALA A 279 3.83 0.98 -16.86
CA ALA A 279 3.37 1.84 -17.94
C ALA A 279 3.32 3.32 -17.51
N PRO A 280 3.63 4.27 -18.40
CA PRO A 280 3.42 5.68 -18.13
C PRO A 280 2.00 5.95 -17.63
N GLY A 281 1.86 6.68 -16.51
CA GLY A 281 0.57 6.98 -15.89
C GLY A 281 0.19 6.12 -14.68
N ALA A 282 0.93 5.03 -14.38
CA ALA A 282 0.71 4.21 -13.20
C ALA A 282 1.46 4.74 -11.95
N THR A 283 1.56 6.05 -11.80
CA THR A 283 2.27 6.68 -10.69
C THR A 283 1.30 6.91 -9.54
N GLN A 284 1.57 6.28 -8.41
CA GLN A 284 0.86 6.56 -7.17
C GLN A 284 1.26 7.95 -6.65
N LYS A 285 0.29 8.70 -6.15
CA LYS A 285 0.55 9.99 -5.51
C LYS A 285 0.18 9.91 -4.02
N VAL A 286 0.99 10.57 -3.20
CA VAL A 286 0.80 10.59 -1.74
C VAL A 286 1.03 12.01 -1.23
N TRP A 287 0.10 12.54 -0.46
CA TRP A 287 0.19 13.84 0.18
C TRP A 287 0.45 13.65 1.67
N VAL A 288 1.61 14.06 2.13
CA VAL A 288 2.06 13.87 3.52
C VAL A 288 2.06 15.21 4.22
N ALA A 289 1.42 15.31 5.40
CA ALA A 289 1.46 16.51 6.21
C ALA A 289 2.91 16.90 6.53
N GLU A 290 3.26 18.18 6.33
CA GLU A 290 4.61 18.66 6.56
C GLU A 290 4.83 18.97 8.03
N THR A 291 5.90 18.42 8.57
CA THR A 291 6.37 18.76 9.91
C THR A 291 7.52 19.75 9.79
N THR A 292 7.21 21.04 9.87
CA THR A 292 8.22 22.10 9.70
C THR A 292 9.04 22.33 10.96
N LYS A 293 8.47 22.11 12.15
CA LYS A 293 9.15 22.26 13.46
C LYS A 293 8.64 21.22 14.43
N ALA A 294 9.51 20.77 15.34
CA ALA A 294 9.14 19.84 16.40
C ALA A 294 8.00 20.37 17.30
N GLU A 295 7.93 21.67 17.47
CA GLU A 295 6.94 22.37 18.29
C GLU A 295 5.53 22.42 17.70
N ASN A 296 5.41 22.21 16.37
CA ASN A 296 4.14 22.30 15.62
C ASN A 296 3.82 20.99 14.88
N ASN A 297 4.16 19.86 15.47
CA ASN A 297 3.93 18.54 14.86
C ASN A 297 2.50 18.04 15.09
N GLU A 298 1.52 18.90 14.87
CA GLU A 298 0.10 18.60 15.14
C GLU A 298 -0.41 17.41 14.33
N TYR A 299 0.09 17.25 13.11
CA TYR A 299 -0.37 16.20 12.18
C TYR A 299 0.62 15.04 12.00
N ARG A 300 1.74 15.03 12.72
CA ARG A 300 2.72 13.92 12.79
C ARG A 300 3.11 13.29 11.45
N ASN A 301 3.19 14.04 10.37
CA ASN A 301 3.44 13.53 9.02
C ASN A 301 2.38 12.53 8.53
N VAL A 302 1.14 12.61 9.01
CA VAL A 302 0.06 11.74 8.54
C VAL A 302 -0.13 11.90 7.02
N ILE A 303 -0.55 10.84 6.38
CA ILE A 303 -0.95 10.89 4.97
C ILE A 303 -2.35 11.49 4.89
N LEU A 304 -2.49 12.61 4.17
CA LEU A 304 -3.76 13.32 4.03
C LEU A 304 -4.59 12.78 2.86
N LYS A 305 -3.90 12.38 1.79
CA LYS A 305 -4.54 11.87 0.58
C LYS A 305 -3.60 10.92 -0.16
N MET A 306 -4.17 9.95 -0.87
CA MET A 306 -3.45 9.10 -1.81
C MET A 306 -4.28 8.91 -3.08
N GLU A 307 -3.60 8.76 -4.22
CA GLU A 307 -4.20 8.36 -5.49
C GLU A 307 -3.44 7.14 -6.01
N THR A 308 -4.16 6.03 -6.19
CA THR A 308 -3.58 4.78 -6.68
C THR A 308 -4.22 4.39 -8.00
N PRO A 309 -3.53 4.56 -9.13
CA PRO A 309 -4.01 4.14 -10.43
C PRO A 309 -4.20 2.63 -10.49
N LEU A 310 -5.30 2.19 -11.07
CA LEU A 310 -5.58 0.79 -11.33
C LEU A 310 -4.99 0.36 -12.68
N SER A 311 -4.57 -0.89 -12.76
CA SER A 311 -4.07 -1.49 -13.99
C SER A 311 -5.10 -1.42 -15.12
N PHE A 312 -4.63 -1.53 -16.35
CA PHE A 312 -5.47 -1.54 -17.57
C PHE A 312 -6.30 -0.27 -17.78
N ASN A 313 -5.88 0.86 -17.21
CA ASN A 313 -6.60 2.13 -17.27
C ASN A 313 -8.06 2.02 -16.80
N LEU A 314 -8.29 1.18 -15.79
CA LEU A 314 -9.62 0.99 -15.19
C LEU A 314 -10.06 2.23 -14.42
N GLY A 315 -9.13 2.97 -13.84
CA GLY A 315 -9.41 4.17 -13.06
C GLY A 315 -8.39 4.41 -11.96
N THR A 316 -8.78 5.20 -10.98
CA THR A 316 -7.95 5.57 -9.83
C THR A 316 -8.75 5.42 -8.55
N LEU A 317 -8.20 4.76 -7.55
CA LEU A 317 -8.70 4.81 -6.19
C LEU A 317 -8.13 6.04 -5.48
N VAL A 318 -9.00 6.85 -4.92
CA VAL A 318 -8.66 8.07 -4.19
C VAL A 318 -8.99 7.86 -2.73
N TYR A 319 -7.98 7.96 -1.88
CA TYR A 319 -8.07 7.82 -0.43
C TYR A 319 -7.95 9.22 0.19
N GLU A 320 -8.93 9.62 0.97
CA GLU A 320 -8.95 10.91 1.67
C GLU A 320 -9.09 10.69 3.17
N LEU A 321 -8.19 11.28 3.95
CA LEU A 321 -8.20 11.18 5.40
C LEU A 321 -9.55 11.66 5.94
N SER A 322 -10.22 10.81 6.70
CA SER A 322 -11.49 11.12 7.36
C SER A 322 -11.33 11.34 8.86
N SER A 323 -10.42 10.59 9.48
CA SER A 323 -10.08 10.78 10.90
C SER A 323 -8.66 10.32 11.19
N VAL A 324 -8.07 10.92 12.22
CA VAL A 324 -6.80 10.46 12.79
C VAL A 324 -6.86 10.53 14.31
N ASP A 325 -6.31 9.51 14.95
CA ASP A 325 -6.14 9.41 16.39
C ASP A 325 -4.65 9.25 16.72
N PHE A 326 -4.12 10.14 17.54
CA PHE A 326 -2.76 10.12 18.02
C PHE A 326 -2.78 9.78 19.51
N LEU A 327 -2.62 8.51 19.81
CA LEU A 327 -2.56 8.00 21.17
C LEU A 327 -1.13 8.09 21.67
N ASP A 328 -0.94 8.91 22.68
CA ASP A 328 0.29 8.99 23.48
C ASP A 328 0.00 8.33 24.82
N ASP A 329 0.91 7.51 25.34
CA ASP A 329 0.81 6.92 26.68
C ASP A 329 0.99 7.97 27.79
#